data_2676aa2e15ab0f56ba656161786bf841
#
_entry.id   2676aa2e15ab0f56ba656161786bf841
#
_cell.length_a   1.000
_cell.length_b   1.000
_cell.length_c   1.000
_cell.angle_alpha   90.00
_cell.angle_beta   90.00
_cell.angle_gamma   90.00
#
_symmetry.space_group_name_H-M   'P 1'
#
loop_
_entity.id
_entity.type
_entity.pdbx_description
1 polymer ?
#
loop_
_entity_poly.entity_id
_entity_poly.type
_entity_poly.pdbx_seq_one_letter_code
_entity_poly.pdbx_strand_id
1 'polypeptide(L)'
;LRVERALESSGVSGDPRLEVAESMADRIVRHPSVDHRTRDATSAMLRRLRRLLRDLARVEYLAHARVTMDQTQRSRSISDLQDILDAGAAEVLGRIAQLHRTVVLRDTASLEDVVAGVEDLVRRLESEEEVERLLSDAERG
;
A
#
# COMPACT_ATOMS: atom_id res chain seq x y z
N LEU A 1 9.00 -16.79 11.12
CA LEU A 1 7.56 -16.83 11.45
C LEU A 1 7.18 -15.89 12.59
N ARG A 2 7.90 -15.91 13.69
CA ARG A 2 7.63 -15.01 14.82
C ARG A 2 8.01 -13.57 14.53
N VAL A 3 9.07 -13.35 13.78
CA VAL A 3 9.50 -12.00 13.40
C VAL A 3 8.51 -11.38 12.41
N GLU A 4 8.05 -12.15 11.44
CA GLU A 4 7.02 -11.70 10.50
C GLU A 4 5.71 -11.38 11.21
N ARG A 5 5.29 -12.22 12.15
CA ARG A 5 4.08 -11.94 12.95
C ARG A 5 4.24 -10.72 13.84
N ALA A 6 5.43 -10.54 14.44
CA ALA A 6 5.70 -9.37 15.25
C ALA A 6 5.71 -8.09 14.41
N LEU A 7 6.29 -8.14 13.21
CA LEU A 7 6.26 -7.03 12.25
C LEU A 7 4.85 -6.76 11.74
N GLU A 8 4.10 -7.81 11.43
CA GLU A 8 2.70 -7.69 11.02
C GLU A 8 1.84 -7.14 12.16
N SER A 9 2.01 -7.63 13.37
CA SER A 9 1.27 -7.15 14.53
C SER A 9 1.58 -5.70 14.88
N SER A 10 2.85 -5.32 14.83
CA SER A 10 3.29 -3.99 15.28
C SER A 10 3.22 -2.94 14.19
N GLY A 11 3.44 -3.30 12.92
CA GLY A 11 3.58 -2.35 11.84
C GLY A 11 2.44 -2.34 10.83
N VAL A 12 1.82 -3.51 10.56
CA VAL A 12 0.83 -3.65 9.49
C VAL A 12 -0.54 -4.01 10.02
N SER A 13 -0.65 -5.04 10.84
CA SER A 13 -1.96 -5.50 11.34
C SER A 13 -2.71 -4.48 12.19
N GLY A 14 -1.99 -3.57 12.84
CA GLY A 14 -2.59 -2.50 13.62
C GLY A 14 -2.74 -1.17 12.88
N ASP A 15 -2.35 -1.11 11.61
CA ASP A 15 -2.43 0.13 10.84
C ASP A 15 -3.88 0.44 10.48
N PRO A 16 -4.41 1.62 10.90
CA PRO A 16 -5.79 1.98 10.59
C PRO A 16 -6.10 2.05 9.10
N ARG A 17 -5.10 2.39 8.28
CA ARG A 17 -5.25 2.43 6.82
C ARG A 17 -5.58 1.06 6.25
N LEU A 18 -4.93 0.02 6.75
CA LEU A 18 -5.18 -1.34 6.31
C LEU A 18 -6.56 -1.83 6.76
N GLU A 19 -6.94 -1.54 7.99
CA GLU A 19 -8.26 -1.91 8.53
C GLU A 19 -9.39 -1.28 7.71
N VAL A 20 -9.28 0.00 7.40
CA VAL A 20 -10.25 0.72 6.57
C VAL A 20 -10.29 0.13 5.16
N ALA A 21 -9.11 -0.11 4.57
CA ALA A 21 -9.02 -0.69 3.23
C ALA A 21 -9.61 -2.10 3.15
N GLU A 22 -9.33 -2.94 4.14
CA GLU A 22 -9.89 -4.30 4.20
C GLU A 22 -11.41 -4.28 4.32
N SER A 23 -11.94 -3.38 5.14
CA SER A 23 -13.39 -3.23 5.30
C SER A 23 -14.05 -2.80 3.99
N MET A 24 -13.49 -1.80 3.32
CA MET A 24 -14.01 -1.33 2.02
C MET A 24 -13.88 -2.40 0.94
N ALA A 25 -12.74 -3.07 0.87
CA ALA A 25 -12.48 -4.14 -0.10
C ALA A 25 -13.46 -5.30 0.09
N ASP A 26 -13.72 -5.69 1.33
CA ASP A 26 -14.67 -6.75 1.65
C ASP A 26 -16.07 -6.40 1.14
N ARG A 27 -16.53 -5.19 1.36
CA ARG A 27 -17.83 -4.72 0.87
C ARG A 27 -17.92 -4.70 -0.64
N ILE A 28 -16.84 -4.30 -1.32
CA ILE A 28 -16.77 -4.31 -2.79
C ILE A 28 -16.87 -5.73 -3.31
N VAL A 29 -16.06 -6.64 -2.79
CA VAL A 29 -15.98 -8.04 -3.27
C VAL A 29 -17.28 -8.78 -3.05
N ARG A 30 -17.98 -8.48 -1.97
CA ARG A 30 -19.26 -9.13 -1.62
C ARG A 30 -20.47 -8.51 -2.30
N HIS A 31 -20.31 -7.38 -2.95
CA HIS A 31 -21.41 -6.71 -3.61
C HIS A 31 -21.91 -7.53 -4.81
N PRO A 32 -23.22 -7.79 -4.93
CA PRO A 32 -23.74 -8.71 -5.95
C PRO A 32 -23.58 -8.21 -7.38
N SER A 33 -23.45 -6.89 -7.60
CA SER A 33 -23.30 -6.32 -8.93
C SER A 33 -21.84 -6.27 -9.42
N VAL A 34 -20.89 -6.67 -8.59
CA VAL A 34 -19.47 -6.60 -8.92
C VAL A 34 -19.08 -7.77 -9.80
N ASP A 35 -18.43 -7.46 -10.92
CA ASP A 35 -17.90 -8.46 -11.84
C ASP A 35 -16.53 -8.99 -11.38
N HIS A 36 -16.06 -10.00 -12.11
CA HIS A 36 -14.79 -10.65 -11.80
C HIS A 36 -13.59 -9.70 -11.92
N ARG A 37 -13.59 -8.85 -12.93
CA ARG A 37 -12.54 -7.86 -13.17
C ARG A 37 -12.41 -6.89 -12.00
N THR A 38 -13.53 -6.41 -11.46
CA THR A 38 -13.55 -5.50 -10.32
C THR A 38 -13.06 -6.19 -9.05
N ARG A 39 -13.44 -7.44 -8.83
CA ARG A 39 -12.94 -8.24 -7.70
C ARG A 39 -11.43 -8.43 -7.76
N ASP A 40 -10.92 -8.78 -8.93
CA ASP A 40 -9.48 -8.98 -9.12
C ASP A 40 -8.69 -7.68 -8.90
N ALA A 41 -9.19 -6.57 -9.42
CA ALA A 41 -8.58 -5.27 -9.24
C ALA A 41 -8.56 -4.87 -7.75
N THR A 42 -9.66 -5.11 -7.03
CA THR A 42 -9.76 -4.82 -5.60
C THR A 42 -8.77 -5.66 -4.79
N SER A 43 -8.69 -6.94 -5.08
CA SER A 43 -7.76 -7.85 -4.41
C SER A 43 -6.30 -7.46 -4.69
N ALA A 44 -5.99 -7.07 -5.92
CA ALA A 44 -4.64 -6.63 -6.29
C ALA A 44 -4.24 -5.35 -5.55
N MET A 45 -5.15 -4.39 -5.42
CA MET A 45 -4.91 -3.17 -4.65
C MET A 45 -4.65 -3.47 -3.17
N LEU A 46 -5.46 -4.35 -2.58
CA LEU A 46 -5.32 -4.70 -1.18
C LEU A 46 -3.97 -5.38 -0.91
N ARG A 47 -3.56 -6.30 -1.78
CA ARG A 47 -2.22 -6.92 -1.70
C ARG A 47 -1.12 -5.87 -1.80
N ARG A 48 -1.26 -4.92 -2.71
CA ARG A 48 -0.26 -3.87 -2.89
C ARG A 48 -0.20 -2.95 -1.68
N LEU A 49 -1.33 -2.59 -1.11
CA LEU A 49 -1.36 -1.77 0.10
C LEU A 49 -0.65 -2.48 1.27
N ARG A 50 -0.93 -3.76 1.48
CA ARG A 50 -0.26 -4.55 2.50
C ARG A 50 1.25 -4.54 2.32
N ARG A 51 1.70 -4.70 1.09
CA ARG A 51 3.12 -4.68 0.77
C ARG A 51 3.75 -3.32 1.04
N LEU A 52 3.09 -2.24 0.62
CA LEU A 52 3.57 -0.88 0.87
C LEU A 52 3.68 -0.59 2.38
N LEU A 53 2.69 -0.96 3.15
CA LEU A 53 2.70 -0.76 4.60
C LEU A 53 3.73 -1.62 5.30
N ARG A 54 3.97 -2.82 4.81
CA ARG A 54 5.03 -3.70 5.31
C ARG A 54 6.41 -3.09 5.04
N ASP A 55 6.62 -2.59 3.83
CA ASP A 55 7.88 -1.93 3.46
C ASP A 55 8.08 -0.66 4.28
N LEU A 56 7.02 0.10 4.52
CA LEU A 56 7.06 1.29 5.36
C LEU A 56 7.48 0.93 6.79
N ALA A 57 6.93 -0.14 7.37
CA ALA A 57 7.31 -0.61 8.69
C ALA A 57 8.80 -1.01 8.75
N ARG A 58 9.31 -1.63 7.69
CA ARG A 58 10.74 -1.97 7.58
C ARG A 58 11.61 -0.72 7.54
N VAL A 59 11.21 0.29 6.78
CA VAL A 59 11.94 1.56 6.68
C VAL A 59 11.94 2.28 8.03
N GLU A 60 10.83 2.30 8.74
CA GLU A 60 10.73 2.88 10.08
C GLU A 60 11.65 2.16 11.07
N TYR A 61 11.71 0.84 11.00
CA TYR A 61 12.64 0.05 11.80
C TYR A 61 14.10 0.42 11.51
N LEU A 62 14.47 0.54 10.24
CA LEU A 62 15.82 0.93 9.83
C LEU A 62 16.17 2.35 10.32
N ALA A 63 15.20 3.27 10.25
CA ALA A 63 15.39 4.63 10.74
C ALA A 63 15.71 4.63 12.24
N HIS A 64 15.02 3.84 13.03
CA HIS A 64 15.25 3.73 14.48
C HIS A 64 16.56 3.04 14.83
N ALA A 65 16.94 1.99 14.10
CA ALA A 65 18.13 1.22 14.37
C ALA A 65 19.44 1.97 14.11
N ARG A 66 19.39 3.07 13.35
CA ARG A 66 20.58 3.79 12.88
C ARG A 66 20.76 5.22 13.41
N VAL A 67 20.02 5.57 14.45
CA VAL A 67 20.05 6.90 15.05
C VAL A 67 21.43 7.29 15.62
N THR A 68 22.32 6.33 15.84
CA THR A 68 23.63 6.57 16.46
C THR A 68 24.76 6.89 15.49
N MET A 69 24.53 6.83 14.19
CA MET A 69 25.59 7.02 13.21
C MET A 69 25.37 8.29 12.40
N ASP A 70 26.39 9.13 12.35
CA ASP A 70 26.39 10.36 11.55
C ASP A 70 26.36 10.02 10.06
N GLN A 71 25.16 9.92 9.50
CA GLN A 71 24.95 9.60 8.09
C GLN A 71 23.79 10.39 7.53
N THR A 72 24.03 11.65 7.32
CA THR A 72 23.06 12.60 6.78
C THR A 72 22.48 12.11 5.44
N GLN A 73 23.32 11.51 4.59
CA GLN A 73 22.88 10.98 3.29
C GLN A 73 21.93 9.79 3.43
N ARG A 74 22.20 8.88 4.36
CA ARG A 74 21.33 7.73 4.61
C ARG A 74 20.02 8.13 5.26
N SER A 75 20.06 9.11 6.16
CA SER A 75 18.86 9.65 6.77
C SER A 75 17.94 10.28 5.73
N ARG A 76 18.52 10.99 4.74
CA ARG A 76 17.75 11.54 3.62
C ARG A 76 17.13 10.44 2.75
N SER A 77 17.91 9.41 2.41
CA SER A 77 17.40 8.29 1.59
C SER A 77 16.27 7.55 2.29
N ILE A 78 16.39 7.34 3.60
CA ILE A 78 15.33 6.70 4.40
C ILE A 78 14.10 7.60 4.44
N SER A 79 14.27 8.89 4.68
CA SER A 79 13.16 9.85 4.70
C SER A 79 12.46 9.94 3.36
N ASP A 80 13.21 9.99 2.26
CA ASP A 80 12.66 10.00 0.91
C ASP A 80 11.88 8.73 0.62
N LEU A 81 12.41 7.59 1.05
CA LEU A 81 11.75 6.30 0.88
C LEU A 81 10.45 6.21 1.70
N GLN A 82 10.45 6.73 2.92
CA GLN A 82 9.23 6.84 3.73
C GLN A 82 8.16 7.68 3.02
N ASP A 83 8.56 8.82 2.46
CA ASP A 83 7.64 9.71 1.75
C ASP A 83 7.03 9.03 0.51
N ILE A 84 7.86 8.31 -0.25
CA ILE A 84 7.41 7.55 -1.43
C ILE A 84 6.40 6.47 -1.03
N LEU A 85 6.71 5.70 0.02
CA LEU A 85 5.85 4.62 0.49
C LEU A 85 4.54 5.15 1.08
N ASP A 86 4.60 6.23 1.85
CA ASP A 86 3.41 6.88 2.39
C ASP A 86 2.50 7.42 1.28
N ALA A 87 3.10 8.07 0.28
CA ALA A 87 2.35 8.58 -0.87
C ALA A 87 1.70 7.45 -1.65
N GLY A 88 2.44 6.35 -1.86
CA GLY A 88 1.91 5.16 -2.54
C GLY A 88 0.75 4.54 -1.78
N ALA A 89 0.88 4.40 -0.47
CA ALA A 89 -0.18 3.87 0.39
C ALA A 89 -1.43 4.76 0.36
N ALA A 90 -1.24 6.07 0.43
CA ALA A 90 -2.35 7.03 0.36
C ALA A 90 -3.06 6.96 -0.99
N GLU A 91 -2.32 6.82 -2.08
CA GLU A 91 -2.88 6.71 -3.42
C GLU A 91 -3.71 5.42 -3.58
N VAL A 92 -3.19 4.28 -3.12
CA VAL A 92 -3.91 3.00 -3.17
C VAL A 92 -5.17 3.06 -2.32
N LEU A 93 -5.07 3.58 -1.11
CA LEU A 93 -6.22 3.73 -0.22
C LEU A 93 -7.29 4.64 -0.84
N GLY A 94 -6.87 5.74 -1.45
CA GLY A 94 -7.77 6.67 -2.14
C GLY A 94 -8.51 6.00 -3.30
N ARG A 95 -7.84 5.11 -4.05
CA ARG A 95 -8.47 4.36 -5.15
C ARG A 95 -9.44 3.31 -4.65
N ILE A 96 -9.11 2.61 -3.57
CA ILE A 96 -10.04 1.67 -2.92
C ILE A 96 -11.29 2.42 -2.46
N ALA A 97 -11.12 3.59 -1.84
CA ALA A 97 -12.23 4.41 -1.39
C ALA A 97 -13.10 4.88 -2.56
N GLN A 98 -12.50 5.28 -3.67
CA GLN A 98 -13.22 5.68 -4.88
C GLN A 98 -14.03 4.52 -5.45
N LEU A 99 -13.42 3.34 -5.51
CA LEU A 99 -14.10 2.13 -6.00
C LEU A 99 -15.26 1.76 -5.06
N HIS A 100 -15.05 1.85 -3.76
CA HIS A 100 -16.08 1.61 -2.76
C HIS A 100 -17.28 2.57 -2.96
N ARG A 101 -17.02 3.86 -3.15
CA ARG A 101 -18.09 4.84 -3.41
C ARG A 101 -18.87 4.51 -4.69
N THR A 102 -18.16 4.11 -5.74
CA THR A 102 -18.76 3.81 -7.03
C THR A 102 -19.63 2.55 -6.98
N VAL A 103 -19.15 1.51 -6.31
CA VAL A 103 -19.82 0.21 -6.25
C VAL A 103 -20.90 0.19 -5.18
N VAL A 104 -20.53 0.52 -3.95
CA VAL A 104 -21.39 0.32 -2.77
C VAL A 104 -22.34 1.49 -2.56
N LEU A 105 -21.83 2.71 -2.72
CA LEU A 105 -22.60 3.93 -2.50
C LEU A 105 -23.26 4.45 -3.77
N ARG A 106 -23.05 3.77 -4.90
CA ARG A 106 -23.65 4.08 -6.20
C ARG A 106 -23.40 5.52 -6.66
N ASP A 107 -22.17 5.99 -6.50
CA ASP A 107 -21.76 7.27 -7.04
C ASP A 107 -21.89 7.26 -8.56
N THR A 108 -22.08 8.46 -9.15
CA THR A 108 -22.31 8.65 -10.58
C THR A 108 -21.08 8.43 -11.46
N ALA A 109 -19.89 8.22 -10.86
CA ALA A 109 -18.68 7.93 -11.61
C ALA A 109 -18.81 6.60 -12.37
N SER A 110 -18.24 6.55 -13.57
CA SER A 110 -18.21 5.32 -14.36
C SER A 110 -17.37 4.26 -13.69
N LEU A 111 -17.98 3.13 -13.36
CA LEU A 111 -17.28 2.01 -12.75
C LEU A 111 -16.14 1.51 -13.64
N GLU A 112 -16.35 1.48 -14.95
CA GLU A 112 -15.31 1.06 -15.90
C GLU A 112 -14.10 1.97 -15.87
N ASP A 113 -14.30 3.29 -15.84
CA ASP A 113 -13.22 4.26 -15.75
C ASP A 113 -12.45 4.13 -14.43
N VAL A 114 -13.17 3.94 -13.33
CA VAL A 114 -12.55 3.74 -12.02
C VAL A 114 -11.72 2.46 -11.99
N VAL A 115 -12.24 1.37 -12.50
CA VAL A 115 -11.53 0.08 -12.56
C VAL A 115 -10.31 0.19 -13.47
N ALA A 116 -10.43 0.84 -14.62
CA ALA A 116 -9.29 1.06 -15.51
C ALA A 116 -8.19 1.87 -14.82
N GLY A 117 -8.55 2.92 -14.08
CA GLY A 117 -7.62 3.71 -13.29
C GLY A 117 -6.91 2.90 -12.21
N VAL A 118 -7.64 2.00 -11.56
CA VAL A 118 -7.09 1.08 -10.57
C VAL A 118 -6.09 0.12 -11.19
N GLU A 119 -6.43 -0.46 -12.31
CA GLU A 119 -5.54 -1.38 -13.03
C GLU A 119 -4.27 -0.68 -13.51
N ASP A 120 -4.37 0.55 -13.96
CA ASP A 120 -3.21 1.36 -14.33
C ASP A 120 -2.32 1.66 -13.13
N LEU A 121 -2.91 1.98 -11.99
CA LEU A 121 -2.17 2.21 -10.75
C LEU A 121 -1.43 0.95 -10.32
N VAL A 122 -2.08 -0.20 -10.31
CA VAL A 122 -1.46 -1.47 -9.92
C VAL A 122 -0.28 -1.78 -10.83
N ARG A 123 -0.45 -1.62 -12.15
CA ARG A 123 0.65 -1.86 -13.11
C ARG A 123 1.82 -0.91 -12.86
N ARG A 124 1.56 0.36 -12.63
CA ARG A 124 2.59 1.36 -12.35
C ARG A 124 3.36 1.03 -11.08
N LEU A 125 2.67 0.61 -10.02
CA LEU A 125 3.31 0.25 -8.76
C LEU A 125 4.13 -1.05 -8.87
N GLU A 126 3.68 -1.99 -9.69
CA GLU A 126 4.42 -3.24 -9.93
C GLU A 126 5.72 -3.00 -10.70
N SER A 127 5.77 -1.97 -11.53
CA SER A 127 6.96 -1.63 -12.30
C SER A 127 7.98 -0.77 -11.54
N GLU A 128 7.68 -0.36 -10.32
CA GLU A 128 8.61 0.43 -9.49
C GLU A 128 9.68 -0.45 -8.83
N GLU A 129 10.56 -1.03 -9.63
CA GLU A 129 11.74 -1.76 -9.15
C GLU A 129 12.69 -0.86 -8.37
N GLU A 130 12.62 0.46 -8.60
CA GLU A 130 13.47 1.43 -7.94
C GLU A 130 13.27 1.46 -6.42
N VAL A 131 12.02 1.35 -5.96
CA VAL A 131 11.72 1.32 -4.53
C VAL A 131 12.35 0.10 -3.86
N GLU A 132 12.24 -1.07 -4.49
CA GLU A 132 12.87 -2.29 -3.98
C GLU A 132 14.39 -2.17 -3.94
N ARG A 133 14.98 -1.57 -4.96
CA ARG A 133 16.42 -1.37 -5.02
C ARG A 133 16.88 -0.41 -3.91
N LEU A 134 16.17 0.71 -3.72
CA LEU A 134 16.48 1.66 -2.65
C LEU A 134 16.33 1.03 -1.28
N LEU A 135 15.30 0.23 -1.09
CA LEU A 135 15.08 -0.49 0.16
C LEU A 135 16.21 -1.49 0.43
N SER A 136 16.62 -2.24 -0.58
CA SER A 136 17.72 -3.20 -0.50
C SER A 136 19.03 -2.51 -0.18
N ASP A 137 19.30 -1.36 -0.82
CA ASP A 137 20.51 -0.57 -0.55
C ASP A 137 20.51 -0.02 0.88
N ALA A 138 19.37 0.41 1.39
CA ALA A 138 19.22 0.87 2.76
C ALA A 138 19.48 -0.25 3.78
N GLU A 139 19.08 -1.48 3.46
CA GLU A 139 19.33 -2.65 4.30
C GLU A 139 20.80 -3.08 4.32
N ARG A 140 21.49 -2.94 3.19
CA ARG A 140 22.91 -3.30 3.06
C ARG A 140 23.85 -2.31 3.74
N GLY A 141 23.48 -1.09 3.74
CA GLY A 141 24.31 -0.04 4.26
C GLY A 141 24.32 0.05 5.76
#